data_3afa56c9ec96bb159e1dc8de4d5e36e9
#
_entry.id   3afa56c9ec96bb159e1dc8de4d5e36e9
#
_cell.length_a   1.000
_cell.length_b   1.000
_cell.length_c   1.000
_cell.angle_alpha   90.00
_cell.angle_beta   90.00
_cell.angle_gamma   90.00
#
_symmetry.space_group_name_H-M   'P 1'
#
loop_
_entity.id
_entity.type
_entity.pdbx_description
1 polymer ?
#
loop_
_entity_poly.entity_id
_entity_poly.type
_entity_poly.pdbx_seq_one_letter_code
_entity_poly.pdbx_strand_id
1 'polypeptide(L)'
;MAKEQRYRWRTSPHVIGQYVMDKHIPKGSHITLKPNEACLVVEKGRVAGTATQTNMEVNPEAGLLSKMFGSGTPERAFFFVLLGPHDVLIRITGRTKDGHDVSGCVGLKVEFNIQNLGRLLSLPAKGEMTIGVGDLGRMLFNEVNATINTEIVGSCSLEELRSDSGLREDAEAGLRMALRATFDSLALDFKGAWLSWEKTEHEKLLSMQDELDLMKQRNEVVDETANEEMQVMLRNRARQAELLHSMHVQDLNVAEKQKIAAEVAQLQARNDLESARWEVISSKELRQQQHTHQMDEAERGNALAAAKNDAEIS
;
A
#
# COMPACT_ATOMS: atom_id res chain seq x y z
N MET A 1 -36.20 -10.44 -25.62
CA MET A 1 -34.72 -10.39 -25.76
C MET A 1 -34.13 -11.13 -24.59
N ALA A 2 -33.49 -12.27 -24.82
CA ALA A 2 -32.77 -12.98 -23.75
C ALA A 2 -31.62 -12.08 -23.27
N LYS A 3 -31.58 -11.88 -21.95
CA LYS A 3 -30.50 -11.09 -21.33
C LYS A 3 -29.21 -11.84 -21.56
N GLU A 4 -28.26 -11.28 -22.35
CA GLU A 4 -26.93 -11.85 -22.52
C GLU A 4 -26.32 -12.13 -21.15
N GLN A 5 -26.06 -13.39 -20.84
CA GLN A 5 -25.49 -13.78 -19.58
C GLN A 5 -23.98 -13.55 -19.67
N ARG A 6 -23.47 -12.55 -18.91
CA ARG A 6 -22.05 -12.22 -18.88
C ARG A 6 -21.37 -12.98 -17.75
N TYR A 7 -20.36 -13.74 -18.08
CA TYR A 7 -19.50 -14.38 -17.08
C TYR A 7 -18.32 -13.47 -16.73
N ARG A 8 -18.14 -13.23 -15.45
CA ARG A 8 -16.99 -12.47 -14.92
C ARG A 8 -16.03 -13.42 -14.22
N TRP A 9 -14.92 -13.69 -14.86
CA TRP A 9 -13.90 -14.58 -14.30
C TRP A 9 -13.19 -13.95 -13.10
N ARG A 10 -13.06 -12.63 -13.07
CA ARG A 10 -12.39 -11.90 -12.00
C ARG A 10 -13.40 -11.26 -11.07
N THR A 11 -13.51 -11.82 -9.86
CA THR A 11 -14.46 -11.37 -8.82
C THR A 11 -13.83 -10.44 -7.79
N SER A 12 -12.47 -10.46 -7.68
CA SER A 12 -11.70 -9.64 -6.73
C SER A 12 -10.48 -9.01 -7.43
N PRO A 13 -10.04 -7.80 -7.03
CA PRO A 13 -8.82 -7.17 -7.55
C PRO A 13 -7.55 -8.01 -7.35
N HIS A 14 -7.51 -8.82 -6.30
CA HIS A 14 -6.35 -9.65 -5.96
C HIS A 14 -6.23 -10.93 -6.81
N VAL A 15 -7.29 -11.31 -7.50
CA VAL A 15 -7.27 -12.46 -8.42
C VAL A 15 -6.55 -12.09 -9.70
N ILE A 16 -5.50 -12.83 -10.01
CA ILE A 16 -4.68 -12.65 -11.21
C ILE A 16 -4.73 -13.84 -12.15
N GLY A 17 -5.25 -14.98 -11.69
CA GLY A 17 -5.50 -16.16 -12.50
C GLY A 17 -6.69 -16.95 -12.00
N GLN A 18 -7.44 -17.56 -12.94
CA GLN A 18 -8.53 -18.47 -12.60
C GLN A 18 -8.58 -19.60 -13.63
N TYR A 19 -8.48 -20.84 -13.14
CA TYR A 19 -8.76 -22.04 -13.91
C TYR A 19 -10.17 -22.51 -13.61
N VAL A 20 -10.99 -22.74 -14.65
CA VAL A 20 -12.38 -23.17 -14.51
C VAL A 20 -12.73 -24.12 -15.63
N MET A 21 -13.46 -25.19 -15.30
CA MET A 21 -14.00 -26.12 -16.29
C MET A 21 -15.25 -25.55 -16.97
N ASP A 22 -15.43 -25.85 -18.23
CA ASP A 22 -16.57 -25.42 -19.06
C ASP A 22 -17.91 -25.70 -18.38
N LYS A 23 -18.07 -26.86 -17.75
CA LYS A 23 -19.29 -27.28 -17.04
C LYS A 23 -19.68 -26.36 -15.87
N HIS A 24 -18.75 -25.56 -15.33
CA HIS A 24 -19.00 -24.62 -14.24
C HIS A 24 -19.33 -23.22 -14.73
N ILE A 25 -19.24 -22.98 -16.05
CA ILE A 25 -19.64 -21.72 -16.67
C ILE A 25 -21.06 -21.90 -17.23
N PRO A 26 -22.00 -21.00 -16.93
CA PRO A 26 -23.34 -21.09 -17.50
C PRO A 26 -23.31 -21.12 -19.03
N LYS A 27 -24.17 -21.94 -19.65
CA LYS A 27 -24.25 -22.07 -21.10
C LYS A 27 -24.62 -20.75 -21.77
N GLY A 28 -24.02 -20.46 -22.91
CA GLY A 28 -24.25 -19.22 -23.64
C GLY A 28 -23.70 -17.97 -22.96
N SER A 29 -22.79 -18.14 -22.00
CA SER A 29 -22.14 -16.98 -21.35
C SER A 29 -21.17 -16.30 -22.27
N HIS A 30 -21.20 -14.95 -22.28
CA HIS A 30 -20.24 -14.13 -22.98
C HIS A 30 -19.16 -13.63 -22.02
N ILE A 31 -17.90 -13.74 -22.43
CA ILE A 31 -16.72 -13.24 -21.73
C ILE A 31 -16.06 -12.18 -22.59
N THR A 32 -15.85 -11.02 -22.02
CA THR A 32 -15.07 -9.96 -22.66
C THR A 32 -13.71 -9.87 -21.97
N LEU A 33 -12.65 -10.16 -22.70
CA LEU A 33 -11.26 -10.02 -22.25
C LEU A 33 -10.76 -8.60 -22.50
N LYS A 34 -10.26 -7.96 -21.44
CA LYS A 34 -9.66 -6.64 -21.52
C LYS A 34 -8.26 -6.70 -22.14
N PRO A 35 -7.64 -5.56 -22.53
CA PRO A 35 -6.32 -5.54 -23.17
C PRO A 35 -5.20 -6.25 -22.43
N ASN A 36 -5.26 -6.25 -21.09
CA ASN A 36 -4.28 -6.90 -20.22
C ASN A 36 -4.74 -8.27 -19.67
N GLU A 37 -5.76 -8.86 -20.28
CA GLU A 37 -6.29 -10.16 -19.92
C GLU A 37 -6.05 -11.15 -21.06
N ALA A 38 -5.74 -12.38 -20.70
CA ALA A 38 -5.63 -13.50 -21.61
C ALA A 38 -6.44 -14.69 -21.11
N CYS A 39 -6.90 -15.50 -22.03
CA CYS A 39 -7.57 -16.76 -21.76
C CYS A 39 -6.90 -17.90 -22.53
N LEU A 40 -6.44 -18.90 -21.81
CA LEU A 40 -5.94 -20.13 -22.37
C LEU A 40 -7.12 -21.12 -22.46
N VAL A 41 -7.40 -21.59 -23.66
CA VAL A 41 -8.41 -22.62 -23.91
C VAL A 41 -7.74 -23.99 -23.87
N VAL A 42 -8.25 -24.86 -23.03
CA VAL A 42 -7.71 -26.21 -22.79
C VAL A 42 -8.75 -27.23 -23.23
N GLU A 43 -8.36 -28.15 -24.12
CA GLU A 43 -9.18 -29.26 -24.56
C GLU A 43 -8.44 -30.57 -24.29
N LYS A 44 -9.10 -31.51 -23.64
CA LYS A 44 -8.51 -32.82 -23.29
C LYS A 44 -7.13 -32.72 -22.63
N GLY A 45 -6.94 -31.72 -21.75
CA GLY A 45 -5.68 -31.48 -21.03
C GLY A 45 -4.57 -30.84 -21.86
N ARG A 46 -4.83 -30.40 -23.10
CA ARG A 46 -3.86 -29.71 -23.97
C ARG A 46 -4.32 -28.31 -24.31
N VAL A 47 -3.36 -27.41 -24.53
CA VAL A 47 -3.66 -26.05 -24.98
C VAL A 47 -4.22 -26.13 -26.41
N ALA A 48 -5.47 -25.72 -26.58
CA ALA A 48 -6.12 -25.59 -27.90
C ALA A 48 -5.87 -24.22 -28.52
N GLY A 49 -5.72 -23.17 -27.68
CA GLY A 49 -5.44 -21.82 -28.15
C GLY A 49 -5.34 -20.82 -27.02
N THR A 50 -4.90 -19.60 -27.36
CA THR A 50 -4.84 -18.46 -26.44
C THR A 50 -5.64 -17.31 -27.05
N ALA A 51 -6.55 -16.73 -26.28
CA ALA A 51 -7.37 -15.60 -26.67
C ALA A 51 -6.97 -14.36 -25.86
N THR A 52 -6.90 -13.20 -26.53
CA THR A 52 -6.65 -11.89 -25.92
C THR A 52 -7.55 -10.85 -26.54
N GLN A 53 -7.93 -9.81 -25.78
CA GLN A 53 -8.66 -8.64 -26.29
C GLN A 53 -9.88 -9.01 -27.17
N THR A 54 -10.60 -10.05 -26.79
CA THR A 54 -11.73 -10.57 -27.58
C THR A 54 -12.99 -10.70 -26.73
N ASN A 55 -14.11 -10.75 -27.42
CA ASN A 55 -15.38 -11.16 -26.86
C ASN A 55 -15.67 -12.57 -27.35
N MET A 56 -15.79 -13.53 -26.44
CA MET A 56 -16.01 -14.93 -26.76
C MET A 56 -17.27 -15.44 -26.09
N GLU A 57 -18.02 -16.26 -26.78
CA GLU A 57 -19.08 -17.08 -26.20
C GLU A 57 -18.47 -18.36 -25.66
N VAL A 58 -18.67 -18.58 -24.38
CA VAL A 58 -18.16 -19.76 -23.69
C VAL A 58 -19.32 -20.73 -23.48
N ASN A 59 -19.02 -22.01 -23.71
CA ASN A 59 -20.01 -23.07 -23.58
C ASN A 59 -21.25 -22.82 -24.47
N PRO A 60 -21.08 -22.65 -25.80
CA PRO A 60 -22.18 -22.39 -26.73
C PRO A 60 -23.23 -23.49 -26.59
N GLU A 61 -24.48 -23.12 -26.76
CA GLU A 61 -25.56 -24.12 -26.81
C GLU A 61 -25.31 -25.09 -27.97
N ALA A 62 -25.26 -26.37 -27.64
CA ALA A 62 -25.06 -27.39 -28.65
C ALA A 62 -26.23 -27.34 -29.65
N GLY A 63 -25.93 -27.08 -30.92
CA GLY A 63 -26.93 -27.11 -31.99
C GLY A 63 -27.66 -28.45 -32.05
N LEU A 64 -28.91 -28.44 -32.53
CA LEU A 64 -29.77 -29.64 -32.62
C LEU A 64 -29.04 -30.84 -33.25
N LEU A 65 -28.14 -30.62 -34.21
CA LEU A 65 -27.39 -31.66 -34.90
C LEU A 65 -26.35 -32.35 -33.99
N SER A 66 -25.71 -31.66 -33.07
CA SER A 66 -24.73 -32.27 -32.13
C SER A 66 -25.40 -33.16 -31.09
N LYS A 67 -26.67 -32.89 -30.75
CA LYS A 67 -27.51 -33.76 -29.89
C LYS A 67 -27.88 -35.06 -30.54
N MET A 68 -28.03 -35.07 -31.86
CA MET A 68 -28.42 -36.30 -32.62
C MET A 68 -27.21 -37.25 -32.90
N PHE A 69 -26.00 -36.73 -32.96
CA PHE A 69 -24.82 -37.55 -33.32
C PHE A 69 -23.98 -38.00 -32.11
N GLY A 70 -24.40 -37.73 -30.90
CA GLY A 70 -23.77 -38.30 -29.71
C GLY A 70 -22.30 -37.94 -29.51
N SER A 71 -21.82 -36.91 -30.21
CA SER A 71 -20.44 -36.40 -30.00
C SER A 71 -20.43 -35.66 -28.66
N GLY A 72 -20.00 -36.34 -27.59
CA GLY A 72 -19.77 -35.71 -26.33
C GLY A 72 -18.89 -34.46 -26.55
N THR A 73 -19.39 -33.30 -26.11
CA THR A 73 -18.58 -32.07 -26.14
C THR A 73 -17.25 -32.37 -25.46
N PRO A 74 -16.12 -32.11 -26.11
CA PRO A 74 -14.83 -32.37 -25.49
C PRO A 74 -14.75 -31.62 -24.17
N GLU A 75 -14.20 -32.27 -23.16
CA GLU A 75 -14.02 -31.65 -21.85
C GLU A 75 -13.08 -30.45 -22.02
N ARG A 76 -13.64 -29.24 -21.83
CA ARG A 76 -12.94 -27.98 -21.99
C ARG A 76 -12.71 -27.35 -20.62
N ALA A 77 -11.64 -26.62 -20.53
CA ALA A 77 -11.36 -25.74 -19.40
C ALA A 77 -10.77 -24.43 -19.92
N PHE A 78 -10.89 -23.41 -19.10
CA PHE A 78 -10.40 -22.07 -19.38
C PHE A 78 -9.46 -21.64 -18.28
N PHE A 79 -8.32 -21.10 -18.65
CA PHE A 79 -7.41 -20.48 -17.72
C PHE A 79 -7.32 -18.98 -18.03
N PHE A 80 -8.04 -18.19 -17.28
CA PHE A 80 -8.02 -16.73 -17.38
C PHE A 80 -6.84 -16.17 -16.59
N VAL A 81 -6.13 -15.21 -17.18
CA VAL A 81 -4.95 -14.59 -16.57
C VAL A 81 -4.99 -13.08 -16.80
N LEU A 82 -4.70 -12.34 -15.74
CA LEU A 82 -4.36 -10.92 -15.81
C LEU A 82 -2.85 -10.82 -16.06
N LEU A 83 -2.45 -10.28 -17.21
CA LEU A 83 -1.04 -10.33 -17.61
C LEU A 83 -0.10 -9.56 -16.68
N GLY A 84 -0.53 -8.44 -16.17
CA GLY A 84 0.26 -7.64 -15.23
C GLY A 84 0.57 -6.25 -15.77
N PRO A 85 1.56 -5.57 -15.19
CA PRO A 85 2.50 -6.03 -14.16
C PRO A 85 1.85 -6.27 -12.80
N HIS A 86 2.44 -7.17 -12.01
CA HIS A 86 2.02 -7.51 -10.65
C HIS A 86 3.17 -7.23 -9.70
N ASP A 87 2.86 -6.57 -8.56
CA ASP A 87 3.79 -6.36 -7.47
C ASP A 87 3.56 -7.44 -6.40
N VAL A 88 4.53 -8.33 -6.24
CA VAL A 88 4.51 -9.44 -5.28
C VAL A 88 5.37 -9.06 -4.09
N LEU A 89 4.78 -8.95 -2.91
CA LEU A 89 5.47 -8.60 -1.67
C LEU A 89 5.76 -9.85 -0.86
N ILE A 90 7.03 -10.04 -0.49
CA ILE A 90 7.51 -11.19 0.26
C ILE A 90 8.25 -10.67 1.49
N ARG A 91 7.74 -11.01 2.67
CA ARG A 91 8.41 -10.68 3.92
C ARG A 91 9.63 -11.60 4.08
N ILE A 92 10.74 -11.00 4.46
CA ILE A 92 12.00 -11.68 4.73
C ILE A 92 12.47 -11.37 6.14
N THR A 93 13.14 -12.35 6.73
CA THR A 93 13.84 -12.22 8.01
C THR A 93 15.19 -12.88 7.88
N GLY A 94 16.19 -12.32 8.50
CA GLY A 94 17.54 -12.87 8.43
C GLY A 94 18.44 -12.30 9.50
N ARG A 95 19.69 -12.75 9.51
CA ARG A 95 20.71 -12.28 10.44
C ARG A 95 21.92 -11.82 9.66
N THR A 96 22.33 -10.57 9.94
CA THR A 96 23.49 -9.95 9.32
C THR A 96 24.81 -10.60 9.75
N LYS A 97 25.87 -10.34 9.02
CA LYS A 97 27.24 -10.83 9.30
C LYS A 97 27.72 -10.45 10.71
N ASP A 98 27.34 -9.29 11.20
CA ASP A 98 27.65 -8.78 12.54
C ASP A 98 26.64 -9.23 13.62
N GLY A 99 25.71 -10.13 13.28
CA GLY A 99 24.85 -10.84 14.22
C GLY A 99 23.55 -10.11 14.58
N HIS A 100 23.15 -9.06 13.86
CA HIS A 100 21.88 -8.37 14.07
C HIS A 100 20.74 -9.07 13.32
N ASP A 101 19.63 -9.28 14.03
CA ASP A 101 18.41 -9.76 13.40
C ASP A 101 17.72 -8.63 12.65
N VAL A 102 17.42 -8.86 11.38
CA VAL A 102 16.78 -7.90 10.50
C VAL A 102 15.51 -8.48 9.90
N SER A 103 14.53 -7.63 9.71
CA SER A 103 13.32 -7.95 8.97
C SER A 103 13.09 -6.92 7.87
N GLY A 104 12.42 -7.35 6.82
CA GLY A 104 12.18 -6.49 5.69
C GLY A 104 11.18 -7.10 4.72
N CYS A 105 11.10 -6.48 3.55
CA CYS A 105 10.24 -6.90 2.46
C CYS A 105 10.98 -6.83 1.14
N VAL A 106 10.82 -7.88 0.35
CA VAL A 106 11.20 -7.91 -1.06
C VAL A 106 9.96 -7.67 -1.90
N GLY A 107 9.99 -6.68 -2.75
CA GLY A 107 8.97 -6.47 -3.79
C GLY A 107 9.50 -6.96 -5.12
N LEU A 108 8.79 -7.90 -5.73
CA LEU A 108 9.09 -8.40 -7.07
C LEU A 108 8.04 -7.86 -8.04
N LYS A 109 8.49 -7.24 -9.11
CA LYS A 109 7.63 -6.86 -10.23
C LYS A 109 7.69 -7.94 -11.29
N VAL A 110 6.55 -8.59 -11.55
CA VAL A 110 6.46 -9.72 -12.50
C VAL A 110 5.29 -9.52 -13.45
N GLU A 111 5.36 -10.16 -14.60
CA GLU A 111 4.31 -10.13 -15.63
C GLU A 111 4.16 -11.52 -16.24
N PHE A 112 2.93 -11.96 -16.54
CA PHE A 112 2.73 -13.23 -17.23
C PHE A 112 3.10 -13.12 -18.71
N ASN A 113 3.91 -14.08 -19.16
CA ASN A 113 4.31 -14.18 -20.53
C ASN A 113 3.27 -14.95 -21.35
N ILE A 114 2.62 -14.26 -22.28
CA ILE A 114 1.55 -14.84 -23.13
C ILE A 114 2.03 -16.09 -23.85
N GLN A 115 3.26 -16.11 -24.35
CA GLN A 115 3.79 -17.24 -25.14
C GLN A 115 3.99 -18.50 -24.30
N ASN A 116 4.21 -18.32 -23.01
CA ASN A 116 4.50 -19.40 -22.08
C ASN A 116 3.31 -19.81 -21.19
N LEU A 117 2.14 -19.18 -21.33
CA LEU A 117 0.96 -19.43 -20.47
C LEU A 117 0.58 -20.90 -20.36
N GLY A 118 0.87 -21.71 -21.40
CA GLY A 118 0.63 -23.15 -21.37
C GLY A 118 1.29 -23.89 -20.21
N ARG A 119 2.40 -23.34 -19.65
CA ARG A 119 3.10 -23.94 -18.50
C ARG A 119 2.26 -23.86 -17.23
N LEU A 120 1.35 -22.89 -17.12
CA LEU A 120 0.44 -22.76 -16.00
C LEU A 120 -0.50 -23.98 -15.83
N LEU A 121 -0.66 -24.81 -16.84
CA LEU A 121 -1.49 -26.01 -16.75
C LEU A 121 -0.92 -27.06 -15.79
N SER A 122 0.33 -26.94 -15.37
CA SER A 122 0.91 -27.78 -14.32
C SER A 122 0.40 -27.43 -12.91
N LEU A 123 -0.19 -26.23 -12.71
CA LEU A 123 -0.62 -25.75 -11.38
C LEU A 123 -1.97 -26.34 -10.91
N PRO A 124 -3.03 -26.42 -11.76
CA PRO A 124 -4.30 -26.94 -11.28
C PRO A 124 -4.20 -28.46 -11.01
N ALA A 125 -4.35 -28.83 -9.74
CA ALA A 125 -4.33 -30.23 -9.36
C ALA A 125 -5.68 -30.92 -9.60
N LYS A 126 -6.81 -30.25 -9.31
CA LYS A 126 -8.18 -30.76 -9.51
C LYS A 126 -9.16 -29.58 -9.59
N GLY A 127 -10.03 -29.59 -10.63
CA GLY A 127 -11.21 -28.73 -10.70
C GLY A 127 -10.89 -27.25 -10.90
N GLU A 128 -11.56 -26.39 -10.13
CA GLU A 128 -11.35 -24.95 -10.17
C GLU A 128 -10.16 -24.55 -9.32
N MET A 129 -9.41 -23.54 -9.81
CA MET A 129 -8.28 -22.95 -9.10
C MET A 129 -8.30 -21.43 -9.30
N THR A 130 -8.11 -20.69 -8.22
CA THR A 130 -7.92 -19.24 -8.27
C THR A 130 -6.52 -18.91 -7.77
N ILE A 131 -5.82 -18.08 -8.51
CA ILE A 131 -4.48 -17.60 -8.17
C ILE A 131 -4.57 -16.12 -7.84
N GLY A 132 -4.13 -15.75 -6.65
CA GLY A 132 -3.93 -14.36 -6.24
C GLY A 132 -2.47 -13.96 -6.24
N VAL A 133 -2.20 -12.65 -6.09
CA VAL A 133 -0.83 -12.14 -5.93
C VAL A 133 -0.15 -12.76 -4.71
N GLY A 134 -0.89 -12.97 -3.61
CA GLY A 134 -0.36 -13.62 -2.40
C GLY A 134 0.04 -15.08 -2.62
N ASP A 135 -0.61 -15.78 -3.56
CA ASP A 135 -0.24 -17.16 -3.89
C ASP A 135 1.11 -17.20 -4.60
N LEU A 136 1.36 -16.24 -5.51
CA LEU A 136 2.69 -16.09 -6.13
C LEU A 136 3.76 -15.83 -5.06
N GLY A 137 3.46 -14.95 -4.09
CA GLY A 137 4.37 -14.68 -2.99
C GLY A 137 4.72 -15.95 -2.21
N ARG A 138 3.73 -16.81 -1.92
CA ARG A 138 3.97 -18.09 -1.24
C ARG A 138 4.79 -19.06 -2.08
N MET A 139 4.54 -19.15 -3.37
CA MET A 139 5.30 -20.01 -4.29
C MET A 139 6.78 -19.60 -4.39
N LEU A 140 7.06 -18.29 -4.36
CA LEU A 140 8.41 -17.73 -4.51
C LEU A 140 9.16 -17.58 -3.18
N PHE A 141 8.46 -17.71 -2.05
CA PHE A 141 8.97 -17.38 -0.72
C PHE A 141 10.30 -18.04 -0.39
N ASN A 142 10.39 -19.36 -0.55
CA ASN A 142 11.58 -20.12 -0.14
C ASN A 142 12.83 -19.70 -0.92
N GLU A 143 12.71 -19.55 -2.24
CA GLU A 143 13.83 -19.18 -3.09
C GLU A 143 14.26 -17.74 -2.85
N VAL A 144 13.30 -16.81 -2.74
CA VAL A 144 13.58 -15.40 -2.43
C VAL A 144 14.26 -15.27 -1.08
N ASN A 145 13.70 -15.93 -0.06
CA ASN A 145 14.24 -15.85 1.29
C ASN A 145 15.65 -16.48 1.37
N ALA A 146 15.88 -17.59 0.72
CA ALA A 146 17.20 -18.23 0.66
C ALA A 146 18.23 -17.33 -0.05
N THR A 147 17.88 -16.80 -1.23
CA THR A 147 18.79 -15.94 -2.02
C THR A 147 19.15 -14.68 -1.26
N ILE A 148 18.16 -13.96 -0.72
CA ILE A 148 18.41 -12.71 0.00
C ILE A 148 19.20 -12.95 1.28
N ASN A 149 18.91 -14.01 2.02
CA ASN A 149 19.66 -14.31 3.23
C ASN A 149 21.11 -14.75 2.95
N THR A 150 21.34 -15.47 1.88
CA THR A 150 22.69 -15.96 1.55
C THR A 150 23.54 -14.88 0.89
N GLU A 151 23.00 -14.17 -0.09
CA GLU A 151 23.76 -13.26 -0.93
C GLU A 151 23.84 -11.86 -0.37
N ILE A 152 22.82 -11.41 0.37
CA ILE A 152 22.72 -10.03 0.85
C ILE A 152 22.88 -9.96 2.37
N VAL A 153 21.90 -10.46 3.12
CA VAL A 153 21.85 -10.27 4.57
C VAL A 153 23.05 -10.88 5.29
N GLY A 154 23.38 -12.13 4.97
CA GLY A 154 24.49 -12.85 5.61
C GLY A 154 25.89 -12.37 5.19
N SER A 155 26.00 -11.64 4.08
CA SER A 155 27.25 -11.10 3.57
C SER A 155 27.59 -9.69 4.07
N CYS A 156 26.57 -8.94 4.54
CA CYS A 156 26.69 -7.53 4.92
C CYS A 156 26.55 -7.32 6.43
N SER A 157 27.17 -6.24 6.93
CA SER A 157 26.86 -5.67 8.25
C SER A 157 25.55 -4.91 8.22
N LEU A 158 24.99 -4.59 9.39
CA LEU A 158 23.77 -3.78 9.49
C LEU A 158 23.94 -2.41 8.83
N GLU A 159 25.11 -1.79 9.01
CA GLU A 159 25.42 -0.46 8.45
C GLU A 159 25.50 -0.51 6.92
N GLU A 160 26.20 -1.49 6.35
CA GLU A 160 26.25 -1.73 4.91
C GLU A 160 24.86 -1.97 4.33
N LEU A 161 24.04 -2.80 5.00
CA LEU A 161 22.69 -3.10 4.58
C LEU A 161 21.80 -1.84 4.50
N ARG A 162 22.08 -0.82 5.30
CA ARG A 162 21.33 0.44 5.36
C ARG A 162 21.83 1.50 4.38
N SER A 163 23.13 1.55 4.15
CA SER A 163 23.80 2.64 3.42
C SER A 163 24.13 2.32 1.97
N ASP A 164 24.29 1.04 1.62
CA ASP A 164 24.78 0.65 0.30
C ASP A 164 23.64 0.61 -0.73
N SER A 165 23.70 1.52 -1.69
CA SER A 165 22.79 1.56 -2.83
C SER A 165 23.05 0.44 -3.85
N GLY A 166 24.27 -0.11 -3.89
CA GLY A 166 24.67 -1.19 -4.79
C GLY A 166 24.01 -2.53 -4.44
N LEU A 167 23.71 -2.76 -3.15
CA LEU A 167 23.04 -3.98 -2.70
C LEU A 167 21.67 -4.22 -3.36
N ARG A 168 21.02 -3.16 -3.81
CA ARG A 168 19.76 -3.29 -4.56
C ARG A 168 19.98 -3.94 -5.92
N GLU A 169 21.02 -3.53 -6.64
CA GLU A 169 21.35 -4.06 -7.96
C GLU A 169 21.83 -5.51 -7.85
N ASP A 170 22.65 -5.81 -6.85
CA ASP A 170 23.13 -7.16 -6.56
C ASP A 170 21.97 -8.09 -6.19
N ALA A 171 21.05 -7.64 -5.34
CA ALA A 171 19.86 -8.40 -4.98
C ALA A 171 18.94 -8.65 -6.19
N GLU A 172 18.76 -7.64 -7.05
CA GLU A 172 17.96 -7.80 -8.27
C GLU A 172 18.60 -8.83 -9.22
N ALA A 173 19.92 -8.77 -9.39
CA ALA A 173 20.66 -9.70 -10.23
C ALA A 173 20.62 -11.12 -9.67
N GLY A 174 20.86 -11.30 -8.36
CA GLY A 174 20.79 -12.59 -7.68
C GLY A 174 19.40 -13.20 -7.75
N LEU A 175 18.36 -12.44 -7.46
CA LEU A 175 16.97 -12.90 -7.55
C LEU A 175 16.58 -13.26 -9.00
N ARG A 176 17.01 -12.51 -9.99
CA ARG A 176 16.76 -12.82 -11.40
C ARG A 176 17.38 -14.15 -11.80
N MET A 177 18.56 -14.45 -11.30
CA MET A 177 19.24 -15.73 -11.57
C MET A 177 18.59 -16.89 -10.81
N ALA A 178 18.40 -16.74 -9.52
CA ALA A 178 17.84 -17.78 -8.65
C ALA A 178 16.42 -18.17 -9.06
N LEU A 179 15.55 -17.17 -9.34
CA LEU A 179 14.15 -17.40 -9.65
C LEU A 179 13.88 -17.79 -11.10
N ARG A 180 14.90 -17.84 -11.97
CA ARG A 180 14.71 -18.08 -13.40
C ARG A 180 13.92 -19.34 -13.70
N ALA A 181 14.26 -20.46 -13.09
CA ALA A 181 13.58 -21.73 -13.33
C ALA A 181 12.13 -21.71 -12.85
N THR A 182 11.88 -21.10 -11.70
CA THR A 182 10.55 -20.96 -11.11
C THR A 182 9.69 -20.01 -11.92
N PHE A 183 10.23 -18.87 -12.38
CA PHE A 183 9.54 -17.98 -13.29
C PHE A 183 9.19 -18.64 -14.62
N ASP A 184 10.13 -19.37 -15.18
CA ASP A 184 9.88 -20.16 -16.40
C ASP A 184 8.74 -21.16 -16.20
N SER A 185 8.68 -21.85 -15.05
CA SER A 185 7.61 -22.81 -14.76
C SER A 185 6.24 -22.16 -14.56
N LEU A 186 6.23 -20.94 -13.99
CA LEU A 186 5.04 -20.14 -13.73
C LEU A 186 4.67 -19.20 -14.88
N ALA A 187 5.35 -19.32 -16.04
CA ALA A 187 5.17 -18.44 -17.19
C ALA A 187 5.30 -16.94 -16.82
N LEU A 188 6.21 -16.59 -15.91
CA LEU A 188 6.44 -15.23 -15.45
C LEU A 188 7.70 -14.64 -16.08
N ASP A 189 7.64 -13.36 -16.43
CA ASP A 189 8.78 -12.52 -16.76
C ASP A 189 9.13 -11.65 -15.56
N PHE A 190 10.40 -11.62 -15.19
CA PHE A 190 10.94 -10.73 -14.18
C PHE A 190 11.13 -9.32 -14.74
N LYS A 191 10.53 -8.31 -14.10
CA LYS A 191 10.62 -6.90 -14.51
C LYS A 191 11.48 -6.05 -13.58
N GLY A 192 11.69 -6.50 -12.34
CA GLY A 192 12.53 -5.82 -11.37
C GLY A 192 12.26 -6.27 -9.96
N ALA A 193 13.14 -5.89 -9.04
CA ALA A 193 12.97 -6.10 -7.61
C ALA A 193 13.36 -4.86 -6.81
N TRP A 194 12.84 -4.76 -5.61
CA TRP A 194 13.25 -3.77 -4.63
C TRP A 194 13.26 -4.36 -3.23
N LEU A 195 14.11 -3.80 -2.37
CA LEU A 195 14.26 -4.20 -0.97
C LEU A 195 13.86 -3.05 -0.06
N SER A 196 13.22 -3.37 1.03
CA SER A 196 12.94 -2.43 2.11
C SER A 196 13.19 -3.12 3.45
N TRP A 197 14.00 -2.50 4.28
CA TRP A 197 14.34 -3.00 5.61
C TRP A 197 13.56 -2.26 6.68
N GLU A 198 12.98 -3.00 7.61
CA GLU A 198 12.36 -2.42 8.81
C GLU A 198 13.45 -1.88 9.74
N LYS A 199 13.14 -0.83 10.48
CA LYS A 199 14.05 -0.36 11.55
C LYS A 199 14.16 -1.44 12.63
N THR A 200 15.37 -1.72 13.08
CA THR A 200 15.60 -2.60 14.23
C THR A 200 15.02 -1.97 15.50
N GLU A 201 14.82 -2.77 16.56
CA GLU A 201 14.34 -2.24 17.84
C GLU A 201 15.25 -1.14 18.40
N HIS A 202 16.57 -1.30 18.23
CA HIS A 202 17.53 -0.29 18.62
C HIS A 202 17.38 1.01 17.80
N GLU A 203 17.22 0.92 16.50
CA GLU A 203 16.98 2.09 15.62
C GLU A 203 15.65 2.76 15.92
N LYS A 204 14.62 2.00 16.29
CA LYS A 204 13.33 2.54 16.72
C LYS A 204 13.48 3.33 18.01
N LEU A 205 14.22 2.79 18.99
CA LEU A 205 14.50 3.47 20.26
C LEU A 205 15.30 4.76 20.03
N LEU A 206 16.33 4.74 19.20
CA LEU A 206 17.08 5.94 18.84
C LEU A 206 16.20 6.98 18.15
N SER A 207 15.37 6.57 17.17
CA SER A 207 14.47 7.51 16.50
C SER A 207 13.40 8.08 17.46
N MET A 208 12.95 7.32 18.46
CA MET A 208 12.08 7.84 19.51
C MET A 208 12.78 8.83 20.42
N GLN A 209 14.06 8.60 20.76
CA GLN A 209 14.86 9.57 21.52
C GLN A 209 15.06 10.86 20.73
N ASP A 210 15.41 10.77 19.45
CA ASP A 210 15.56 11.93 18.58
C ASP A 210 14.25 12.73 18.45
N GLU A 211 13.10 12.04 18.30
CA GLU A 211 11.78 12.68 18.28
C GLU A 211 11.45 13.39 19.61
N LEU A 212 11.78 12.75 20.75
CA LEU A 212 11.59 13.35 22.06
C LEU A 212 12.46 14.58 22.27
N ASP A 213 13.70 14.55 21.81
CA ASP A 213 14.60 15.69 21.92
C ASP A 213 14.20 16.83 20.97
N LEU A 214 13.72 16.53 19.77
CA LEU A 214 13.11 17.52 18.88
C LEU A 214 11.83 18.12 19.47
N MET A 215 10.99 17.32 20.14
CA MET A 215 9.81 17.82 20.84
C MET A 215 10.18 18.73 22.01
N LYS A 216 11.21 18.39 22.78
CA LYS A 216 11.71 19.27 23.85
C LYS A 216 12.20 20.59 23.32
N GLN A 217 13.06 20.57 22.27
CA GLN A 217 13.53 21.79 21.63
C GLN A 217 12.39 22.65 21.08
N ARG A 218 11.38 22.01 20.47
CA ARG A 218 10.20 22.71 19.96
C ARG A 218 9.38 23.34 21.08
N ASN A 219 9.21 22.64 22.20
CA ASN A 219 8.50 23.18 23.37
C ASN A 219 9.29 24.34 24.02
N GLU A 220 10.60 24.24 24.12
CA GLU A 220 11.46 25.35 24.61
C GLU A 220 11.28 26.61 23.72
N VAL A 221 11.30 26.45 22.41
CA VAL A 221 11.07 27.58 21.47
C VAL A 221 9.66 28.15 21.59
N VAL A 222 8.66 27.30 21.80
CA VAL A 222 7.26 27.74 21.99
C VAL A 222 7.13 28.49 23.33
N ASP A 223 7.75 28.01 24.38
CA ASP A 223 7.75 28.67 25.70
C ASP A 223 8.51 30.01 25.68
N GLU A 224 9.62 30.10 24.95
CA GLU A 224 10.34 31.36 24.73
C GLU A 224 9.48 32.38 23.97
N THR A 225 8.84 31.94 22.87
CA THR A 225 7.95 32.82 22.07
C THR A 225 6.73 33.25 22.88
N ALA A 226 6.12 32.36 23.66
CA ALA A 226 5.00 32.70 24.53
C ALA A 226 5.39 33.72 25.63
N ASN A 227 6.62 33.57 26.19
CA ASN A 227 7.17 34.52 27.17
C ASN A 227 7.44 35.90 26.53
N GLU A 228 7.98 35.94 25.30
CA GLU A 228 8.18 37.19 24.56
C GLU A 228 6.85 37.89 24.25
N GLU A 229 5.86 37.13 23.79
CA GLU A 229 4.53 37.68 23.52
C GLU A 229 3.87 38.22 24.80
N MET A 230 4.02 37.51 25.92
CA MET A 230 3.53 37.95 27.23
C MET A 230 4.24 39.24 27.69
N GLN A 231 5.54 39.36 27.47
CA GLN A 231 6.28 40.59 27.76
C GLN A 231 5.83 41.78 26.89
N VAL A 232 5.58 41.52 25.62
CA VAL A 232 5.05 42.55 24.69
C VAL A 232 3.65 42.99 25.10
N MET A 233 2.80 42.05 25.50
CA MET A 233 1.46 42.32 26.04
C MET A 233 1.51 43.14 27.31
N LEU A 234 2.39 42.82 28.24
CA LEU A 234 2.59 43.57 29.48
C LEU A 234 3.10 44.99 29.24
N ARG A 235 4.06 45.15 28.31
CA ARG A 235 4.55 46.48 27.88
C ARG A 235 3.44 47.32 27.23
N ASN A 236 2.62 46.68 26.38
CA ASN A 236 1.49 47.34 25.74
C ASN A 236 0.41 47.78 26.77
N ARG A 237 0.11 46.90 27.76
CA ARG A 237 -0.78 47.25 28.87
C ARG A 237 -0.23 48.40 29.75
N ALA A 238 1.08 48.36 30.07
CA ALA A 238 1.73 49.43 30.79
C ALA A 238 1.64 50.78 30.04
N ARG A 239 1.94 50.78 28.73
CA ARG A 239 1.75 51.97 27.86
C ARG A 239 0.31 52.46 27.79
N GLN A 240 -0.66 51.55 27.71
CA GLN A 240 -2.06 51.89 27.77
C GLN A 240 -2.46 52.51 29.10
N ALA A 241 -1.97 51.95 30.20
CA ALA A 241 -2.20 52.51 31.53
C ALA A 241 -1.55 53.89 31.72
N GLU A 242 -0.33 54.12 31.20
CA GLU A 242 0.32 55.43 31.17
C GLU A 242 -0.46 56.45 30.30
N LEU A 243 -0.92 56.04 29.11
CA LEU A 243 -1.77 56.88 28.24
C LEU A 243 -3.07 57.26 28.96
N LEU A 244 -3.76 56.28 29.56
CA LEU A 244 -4.98 56.53 30.31
C LEU A 244 -4.72 57.45 31.52
N HIS A 245 -3.59 57.27 32.20
CA HIS A 245 -3.20 58.13 33.32
C HIS A 245 -2.86 59.56 32.85
N SER A 246 -2.09 59.69 31.75
CA SER A 246 -1.79 61.02 31.16
C SER A 246 -3.04 61.75 30.61
N MET A 247 -4.03 61.00 30.12
CA MET A 247 -5.32 61.52 29.68
C MET A 247 -6.23 61.93 30.82
N HIS A 248 -6.11 61.24 31.98
CA HIS A 248 -6.85 61.61 33.18
C HIS A 248 -6.33 62.88 33.82
N VAL A 249 -5.05 63.18 33.63
CA VAL A 249 -4.39 64.40 34.13
C VAL A 249 -4.62 65.60 33.23
N GLN A 250 -4.87 65.38 31.95
CA GLN A 250 -5.27 66.42 31.01
C GLN A 250 -6.78 66.37 30.79
N ASP A 251 -7.48 67.50 31.07
CA ASP A 251 -8.94 67.69 30.86
C ASP A 251 -9.36 67.54 29.40
N LEU A 252 -9.30 66.28 28.87
CA LEU A 252 -9.66 65.96 27.50
C LEU A 252 -11.17 65.84 27.32
N ASN A 253 -11.69 66.50 26.30
CA ASN A 253 -13.11 66.58 25.93
C ASN A 253 -13.75 65.15 25.87
N VAL A 254 -14.99 65.04 26.31
CA VAL A 254 -15.76 63.78 26.37
C VAL A 254 -15.80 63.05 25.01
N ALA A 255 -15.78 63.81 23.88
CA ALA A 255 -15.78 63.25 22.52
C ALA A 255 -14.46 62.53 22.14
N GLU A 256 -13.30 63.01 22.63
CA GLU A 256 -12.02 62.33 22.41
C GLU A 256 -11.89 61.09 23.30
N LYS A 257 -12.40 61.12 24.53
CA LYS A 257 -12.46 59.95 25.42
C LYS A 257 -13.31 58.85 24.83
N GLN A 258 -14.41 59.17 24.15
CA GLN A 258 -15.23 58.16 23.46
C GLN A 258 -14.56 57.58 22.20
N LYS A 259 -13.85 58.37 21.40
CA LYS A 259 -13.09 57.87 20.24
C LYS A 259 -12.00 56.91 20.62
N ILE A 260 -11.23 57.21 21.65
CA ILE A 260 -10.13 56.36 22.12
C ILE A 260 -10.67 55.08 22.76
N ALA A 261 -11.76 55.16 23.54
CA ALA A 261 -12.42 53.97 24.06
C ALA A 261 -12.95 53.05 22.97
N ALA A 262 -13.47 53.60 21.88
CA ALA A 262 -13.92 52.84 20.71
C ALA A 262 -12.76 52.18 19.98
N GLU A 263 -11.61 52.85 19.86
CA GLU A 263 -10.41 52.31 19.21
C GLU A 263 -9.74 51.18 20.03
N VAL A 264 -9.70 51.38 21.35
CA VAL A 264 -9.25 50.33 22.28
C VAL A 264 -10.15 49.09 22.24
N ALA A 265 -11.48 49.29 22.23
CA ALA A 265 -12.44 48.20 22.11
C ALA A 265 -12.30 47.45 20.76
N GLN A 266 -12.00 48.18 19.66
CA GLN A 266 -11.79 47.60 18.35
C GLN A 266 -10.50 46.78 18.26
N LEU A 267 -9.42 47.24 18.91
CA LEU A 267 -8.18 46.53 19.04
C LEU A 267 -8.32 45.25 19.90
N GLN A 268 -9.08 45.35 21.00
CA GLN A 268 -9.39 44.17 21.84
C GLN A 268 -10.19 43.12 21.06
N ALA A 269 -11.25 43.54 20.36
CA ALA A 269 -12.05 42.63 19.55
C ALA A 269 -11.23 41.96 18.43
N ARG A 270 -10.26 42.69 17.86
CA ARG A 270 -9.34 42.12 16.86
C ARG A 270 -8.38 41.08 17.45
N ASN A 271 -7.82 41.34 18.62
CA ASN A 271 -6.96 40.39 19.35
C ASN A 271 -7.73 39.13 19.77
N ASP A 272 -8.98 39.31 20.24
CA ASP A 272 -9.84 38.18 20.60
C ASP A 272 -10.17 37.30 19.40
N LEU A 273 -10.38 37.95 18.24
CA LEU A 273 -10.67 37.26 16.98
C LEU A 273 -9.44 36.51 16.43
N GLU A 274 -8.24 37.07 16.60
CA GLU A 274 -6.98 36.40 16.27
C GLU A 274 -6.71 35.21 17.21
N SER A 275 -6.94 35.37 18.52
CA SER A 275 -6.84 34.29 19.50
C SER A 275 -7.80 33.16 19.19
N ALA A 276 -9.06 33.46 18.89
CA ALA A 276 -10.04 32.45 18.50
C ALA A 276 -9.67 31.73 17.18
N ARG A 277 -9.06 32.43 16.22
CA ARG A 277 -8.54 31.82 15.00
C ARG A 277 -7.39 30.83 15.31
N TRP A 278 -6.47 31.21 16.17
CA TRP A 278 -5.38 30.34 16.60
C TRP A 278 -5.90 29.10 17.35
N GLU A 279 -6.89 29.23 18.21
CA GLU A 279 -7.53 28.08 18.86
C GLU A 279 -8.18 27.11 17.88
N VAL A 280 -8.86 27.64 16.86
CA VAL A 280 -9.46 26.81 15.80
C VAL A 280 -8.41 26.11 14.96
N ILE A 281 -7.31 26.77 14.62
CA ILE A 281 -6.20 26.18 13.83
C ILE A 281 -5.53 25.08 14.65
N SER A 282 -5.14 25.37 15.90
CA SER A 282 -4.48 24.38 16.78
C SER A 282 -5.38 23.18 17.08
N SER A 283 -6.70 23.42 17.26
CA SER A 283 -7.65 22.31 17.47
C SER A 283 -7.86 21.45 16.21
N LYS A 284 -7.76 22.05 15.02
CA LYS A 284 -7.78 21.29 13.75
C LYS A 284 -6.51 20.46 13.57
N GLU A 285 -5.35 21.03 13.84
CA GLU A 285 -4.07 20.32 13.75
C GLU A 285 -4.02 19.15 14.74
N LEU A 286 -4.49 19.37 15.99
CA LEU A 286 -4.56 18.31 17.00
C LEU A 286 -5.50 17.17 16.58
N ARG A 287 -6.67 17.48 16.01
CA ARG A 287 -7.60 16.46 15.48
C ARG A 287 -7.02 15.72 14.31
N GLN A 288 -6.27 16.40 13.46
CA GLN A 288 -5.61 15.79 12.30
C GLN A 288 -4.49 14.85 12.74
N GLN A 289 -3.69 15.23 13.73
CA GLN A 289 -2.68 14.36 14.35
C GLN A 289 -3.32 13.13 15.04
N GLN A 290 -4.40 13.34 15.78
CA GLN A 290 -5.14 12.25 16.42
C GLN A 290 -5.73 11.28 15.39
N HIS A 291 -6.25 11.80 14.29
CA HIS A 291 -6.78 10.97 13.21
C HIS A 291 -5.68 10.16 12.53
N THR A 292 -4.53 10.77 12.25
CA THR A 292 -3.38 10.06 11.65
C THR A 292 -2.88 8.96 12.59
N HIS A 293 -2.77 9.26 13.88
CA HIS A 293 -2.37 8.27 14.89
C HIS A 293 -3.36 7.09 15.00
N GLN A 294 -4.67 7.36 14.94
CA GLN A 294 -5.69 6.32 14.96
C GLN A 294 -5.66 5.45 13.69
N MET A 295 -5.38 6.04 12.53
CA MET A 295 -5.21 5.29 11.28
C MET A 295 -3.99 4.38 11.34
N ASP A 296 -2.85 4.88 11.83
CA ASP A 296 -1.63 4.11 12.01
C ASP A 296 -1.81 2.96 13.03
N GLU A 297 -2.54 3.20 14.12
CA GLU A 297 -2.89 2.15 15.10
C GLU A 297 -3.83 1.09 14.51
N ALA A 298 -4.81 1.50 13.71
CA ALA A 298 -5.72 0.58 13.04
C ALA A 298 -5.00 -0.28 11.99
N GLU A 299 -4.07 0.30 11.23
CA GLU A 299 -3.23 -0.46 10.29
C GLU A 299 -2.33 -1.47 11.01
N ARG A 300 -1.68 -1.07 12.11
CA ARG A 300 -0.89 -1.98 12.95
C ARG A 300 -1.75 -3.08 13.57
N GLY A 301 -2.97 -2.75 14.02
CA GLY A 301 -3.95 -3.71 14.56
C GLY A 301 -4.36 -4.74 13.51
N ASN A 302 -4.64 -4.31 12.30
CA ASN A 302 -5.02 -5.17 11.19
C ASN A 302 -3.85 -6.08 10.74
N ALA A 303 -2.63 -5.56 10.71
CA ALA A 303 -1.43 -6.33 10.40
C ALA A 303 -1.14 -7.42 11.46
N LEU A 304 -1.34 -7.09 12.74
CA LEU A 304 -1.22 -8.04 13.85
C LEU A 304 -2.32 -9.12 13.84
N ALA A 305 -3.54 -8.76 13.48
CA ALA A 305 -4.66 -9.70 13.34
C ALA A 305 -4.45 -10.65 12.17
N ALA A 306 -3.94 -10.15 11.04
CA ALA A 306 -3.58 -10.97 9.88
C ALA A 306 -2.46 -11.96 10.23
N ALA A 307 -1.41 -11.51 10.94
CA ALA A 307 -0.31 -12.37 11.36
C ALA A 307 -0.73 -13.45 12.39
N LYS A 308 -1.74 -13.17 13.23
CA LYS A 308 -2.31 -14.17 14.16
C LYS A 308 -3.14 -15.22 13.45
N ASN A 309 -3.95 -14.81 12.46
CA ASN A 309 -4.73 -15.75 11.66
C ASN A 309 -3.84 -16.70 10.83
N ASP A 310 -2.71 -16.20 10.32
CA ASP A 310 -1.75 -17.02 9.58
C ASP A 310 -1.01 -18.03 10.50
N ALA A 311 -0.82 -17.68 11.77
CA ALA A 311 -0.21 -18.56 12.78
C ALA A 311 -1.18 -19.64 13.33
N GLU A 312 -2.49 -19.42 13.25
CA GLU A 312 -3.51 -20.43 13.66
C GLU A 312 -3.85 -21.42 12.54
N ILE A 313 -3.44 -21.15 11.29
CA ILE A 313 -3.70 -21.99 10.12
C ILE A 313 -2.49 -22.89 9.77
N SER A 314 -1.34 -22.66 10.42
CA SER A 314 -0.12 -23.50 10.32
C SER A 314 -0.05 -24.52 11.43
#